data_46bd589bd09c46a7c8d07fb264ce15a5
#
_entry.id   46bd589bd09c46a7c8d07fb264ce15a5
#
_cell.length_a   1.000
_cell.length_b   1.000
_cell.length_c   1.000
_cell.angle_alpha   90.00
_cell.angle_beta   90.00
_cell.angle_gamma   90.00
#
_symmetry.space_group_name_H-M   'P 1'
#
loop_
_entity.id
_entity.type
_entity.pdbx_description
1 polymer ?
#
loop_
_entity_poly.entity_id
_entity_poly.type
_entity_poly.pdbx_seq_one_letter_code
_entity_poly.pdbx_strand_id
1 'polypeptide(L)' 'MIIGLDIGTSSAKAVAFDHAGNILSQHSIPYPIINPLEGWYEQDPEIVYGACIDSIMHVMISLRQSSG' A
#
# COMPACT_ATOMS: atom_id res chain seq x y z
N MET A 1 -16.97 -0.66 5.09
CA MET A 1 -15.66 -1.04 4.53
C MET A 1 -14.54 -0.40 5.31
N ILE A 2 -13.54 -1.17 5.61
CA ILE A 2 -12.35 -0.70 6.32
C ILE A 2 -11.15 -0.91 5.42
N ILE A 3 -10.29 0.11 5.32
CA ILE A 3 -9.04 -0.01 4.58
C ILE A 3 -7.89 -0.02 5.57
N GLY A 4 -7.14 -1.11 5.57
CA GLY A 4 -5.90 -1.23 6.33
C GLY A 4 -4.71 -0.90 5.46
N LEU A 5 -3.71 -0.27 6.04
CA LEU A 5 -2.48 0.06 5.33
C LEU A 5 -1.31 -0.55 6.07
N ASP A 6 -0.53 -1.35 5.36
CA ASP A 6 0.68 -1.98 5.88
C ASP A 6 1.88 -1.37 5.17
N ILE A 7 2.72 -0.69 5.92
CA ILE A 7 3.92 -0.02 5.39
C ILE A 7 5.14 -0.82 5.84
N GLY A 8 5.72 -1.54 4.88
CA GLY A 8 6.92 -2.33 5.11
C GLY A 8 8.19 -1.60 4.70
N THR A 9 9.31 -2.30 4.79
CA THR A 9 10.62 -1.74 4.42
C THR A 9 10.78 -1.56 2.92
N SER A 10 10.07 -2.32 2.10
CA SER A 10 10.23 -2.31 0.65
C SER A 10 8.94 -2.15 -0.13
N SER A 11 7.80 -2.03 0.55
CA SER A 11 6.52 -1.85 -0.12
C SER A 11 5.46 -1.31 0.83
N ALA A 12 4.43 -0.69 0.28
CA ALA A 12 3.21 -0.33 0.99
C ALA A 12 2.07 -1.16 0.41
N LYS A 13 1.18 -1.64 1.28
CA LYS A 13 0.07 -2.49 0.88
C LYS A 13 -1.23 -1.98 1.47
N ALA A 14 -2.23 -1.77 0.63
CA ALA A 14 -3.57 -1.43 1.07
C ALA A 14 -4.47 -2.67 0.95
N VAL A 15 -5.29 -2.89 1.95
CA VAL A 15 -6.23 -4.00 1.99
C VAL A 15 -7.60 -3.47 2.40
N ALA A 16 -8.62 -3.76 1.63
CA ALA A 16 -9.99 -3.40 1.96
C ALA A 16 -10.73 -4.61 2.50
N PHE A 17 -11.43 -4.43 3.61
CA PHE A 17 -12.21 -5.47 4.28
C PHE A 17 -13.68 -5.08 4.36
N ASP A 18 -14.55 -6.08 4.36
CA ASP A 18 -15.95 -5.88 4.70
C ASP A 18 -16.15 -5.95 6.23
N HIS A 19 -17.38 -5.78 6.69
CA HIS A 19 -17.71 -5.82 8.12
C HIS A 19 -17.46 -7.18 8.77
N ALA A 20 -17.42 -8.24 7.99
CA ALA A 20 -17.17 -9.60 8.49
C ALA A 20 -15.67 -9.95 8.49
N GLY A 21 -14.81 -9.03 8.03
CA GLY A 21 -13.37 -9.25 7.98
C GLY A 21 -12.88 -9.93 6.72
N ASN A 22 -13.74 -10.10 5.72
CA ASN A 22 -13.32 -10.67 4.43
C ASN A 22 -12.57 -9.64 3.61
N ILE A 23 -11.51 -10.08 2.94
CA ILE A 23 -10.74 -9.22 2.04
C ILE A 23 -11.52 -9.00 0.76
N LEU A 24 -11.83 -7.74 0.44
CA LEU A 24 -12.52 -7.35 -0.77
C LEU A 24 -11.56 -7.04 -1.91
N SER A 25 -10.42 -6.44 -1.59
CA SER A 25 -9.39 -6.10 -2.56
C SER A 25 -8.11 -5.76 -1.83
N GLN A 26 -6.99 -5.94 -2.51
CA GLN A 26 -5.68 -5.56 -1.96
C GLN A 26 -4.74 -5.21 -3.09
N HIS A 27 -3.80 -4.32 -2.80
CA HIS A 27 -2.80 -3.91 -3.77
C HIS A 27 -1.53 -3.47 -3.05
N SER A 28 -0.39 -3.87 -3.59
CA SER A 28 0.91 -3.56 -3.00
C SER A 28 1.73 -2.78 -4.02
N ILE A 29 2.37 -1.71 -3.55
CA ILE A 29 3.27 -0.88 -4.37
C ILE A 29 4.67 -1.00 -3.78
N PRO A 30 5.63 -1.54 -4.53
CA PRO A 30 7.01 -1.62 -4.07
C PRO A 30 7.71 -0.26 -4.19
N TYR A 31 8.70 -0.05 -3.34
CA TYR A 31 9.57 1.12 -3.44
C TYR A 31 11.00 0.73 -3.07
N PRO A 32 11.99 1.46 -3.60
CA PRO A 32 13.39 1.13 -3.35
C PRO A 32 13.80 1.51 -1.93
N ILE A 33 14.70 0.72 -1.37
CA ILE A 33 15.40 1.07 -0.14
C ILE A 33 16.65 1.84 -0.56
N ILE A 34 16.81 3.03 -0.01
CA ILE A 34 18.02 3.82 -0.22
C ILE A 34 19.03 3.41 0.84
N ASN A 35 20.18 2.93 0.40
CA ASN A 35 21.25 2.48 1.30
C ASN A 35 22.56 3.17 0.91
N PRO A 36 22.70 4.47 1.23
CA PRO A 36 23.88 5.23 0.81
C PRO A 36 25.16 4.81 1.53
N LEU A 37 25.05 4.20 2.71
CA LEU A 37 26.18 3.73 3.49
C LEU A 37 25.90 2.31 3.97
N GLU A 38 26.95 1.52 4.07
CA GLU A 38 26.86 0.15 4.54
C GLU A 38 26.25 0.12 5.95
N GLY A 39 25.22 -0.71 6.13
CA GLY A 39 24.53 -0.83 7.39
C GLY A 39 23.43 0.21 7.64
N TRP A 40 23.25 1.12 6.72
CA TRP A 40 22.21 2.15 6.81
C TRP A 40 21.07 1.85 5.85
N TYR A 41 19.84 2.06 6.33
CA TYR A 41 18.66 1.96 5.50
C TYR A 41 17.92 3.29 5.57
N GLU A 42 17.71 3.89 4.43
CA GLU A 42 17.03 5.16 4.33
C GLU A 42 15.96 5.05 3.27
N GLN A 43 14.77 5.58 3.58
CA GLN A 43 13.65 5.61 2.65
C GLN A 43 13.25 7.05 2.46
N ASP A 44 12.92 7.41 1.20
CA ASP A 44 12.40 8.73 0.90
C ASP A 44 10.93 8.80 1.36
N PRO A 45 10.59 9.67 2.33
CA PRO A 45 9.22 9.77 2.83
C PRO A 45 8.19 10.10 1.74
N GLU A 46 8.58 10.87 0.73
CA GLU A 46 7.67 11.20 -0.37
C GLU A 46 7.36 9.98 -1.23
N ILE A 47 8.36 9.13 -1.47
CA ILE A 47 8.16 7.90 -2.23
C ILE A 47 7.27 6.93 -1.44
N VAL A 48 7.51 6.79 -0.14
CA VAL A 48 6.69 5.93 0.71
C VAL A 48 5.25 6.45 0.77
N TYR A 49 5.08 7.74 0.98
CA TYR A 49 3.76 8.37 0.99
C TYR A 49 3.03 8.16 -0.34
N GLY A 50 3.73 8.38 -1.46
CA GLY A 50 3.16 8.17 -2.79
C GLY A 50 2.72 6.72 -3.00
N ALA A 51 3.52 5.76 -2.55
CA ALA A 51 3.17 4.34 -2.64
C ALA A 51 1.93 4.02 -1.82
N CYS A 52 1.79 4.62 -0.62
CA CYS A 52 0.60 4.45 0.20
C CYS A 52 -0.65 4.97 -0.51
N ILE A 53 -0.58 6.18 -1.07
CA ILE A 53 -1.71 6.76 -1.79
C ILE A 53 -2.05 5.93 -3.02
N ASP A 54 -1.05 5.51 -3.80
CA ASP A 54 -1.27 4.71 -5.00
C ASP A 54 -1.90 3.36 -4.67
N SER A 55 -1.46 2.70 -3.60
CA SER A 55 -2.04 1.41 -3.22
C SER A 55 -3.50 1.55 -2.81
N ILE A 56 -3.84 2.62 -2.07
CA ILE A 56 -5.22 2.90 -1.69
C ILE A 56 -6.07 3.19 -2.93
N MET A 57 -5.56 4.00 -3.85
CA MET A 57 -6.28 4.33 -5.08
C MET A 57 -6.54 3.10 -5.94
N HIS A 58 -5.57 2.21 -6.07
CA HIS A 58 -5.75 0.97 -6.82
C HIS A 58 -6.84 0.10 -6.20
N VAL A 59 -6.87 -0.01 -4.88
CA VAL A 59 -7.90 -0.75 -4.17
C VAL A 59 -9.27 -0.12 -4.41
N MET A 60 -9.38 1.20 -4.32
CA MET A 60 -10.64 1.90 -4.53
C MET A 60 -11.17 1.73 -5.96
N ILE A 61 -10.28 1.81 -6.94
CA ILE A 61 -10.65 1.60 -8.35
C ILE A 61 -11.11 0.17 -8.57
N SER A 62 -10.40 -0.80 -8.01
CA SER A 62 -10.74 -2.22 -8.10
C SER A 62 -12.15 -2.48 -7.54
N LEU A 63 -12.47 -1.91 -6.38
CA LEU A 63 -13.78 -2.06 -5.76
C LEU A 63 -14.89 -1.41 -6.59
N ARG A 64 -14.60 -0.26 -7.16
CA ARG A 64 -15.56 0.45 -8.02
C ARG A 64 -15.86 -0.35 -9.26
N GLN A 65 -14.85 -0.99 -9.87
CA GLN A 65 -15.06 -1.80 -11.07
C GLN A 65 -15.83 -3.08 -10.77
N SER A 66 -15.58 -3.70 -9.61
CA SER A 66 -16.26 -4.94 -9.27
C SER A 66 -17.70 -4.75 -8.82
N SER A 67 -18.05 -3.57 -8.34
CA SER A 67 -19.42 -3.27 -7.92
C SER A 67 -20.31 -2.73 -9.05
N GLY A 68 -19.70 -2.47 -10.16
CA GLY A 68 -20.40 -1.94 -11.33
C GLY A 68 -21.14 -2.95 -12.10
#